data_594ed9d694e8d2a88c806673bf1010e5
#
_entry.id   594ed9d694e8d2a88c806673bf1010e5
#
_cell.length_a   1.000
_cell.length_b   1.000
_cell.length_c   1.000
_cell.angle_alpha   90.00
_cell.angle_beta   90.00
_cell.angle_gamma   90.00
#
_symmetry.space_group_name_H-M   'P 1'
#
loop_
_entity.id
_entity.type
_entity.pdbx_description
1 polymer ?
#
loop_
_entity_poly.entity_id
_entity_poly.type
_entity_poly.pdbx_seq_one_letter_code
_entity_poly.pdbx_strand_id
1 'polypeptide(L)'
;MAHHHDHAPHDDIVYPAAIPFLLVHLATLGAIWTGVPAKAVWVAVALYIIRMWAITAGYHRYFSHRSYKTSRVFQFLMAFLGQSSAQRGVIWWAAVHRHHHLHSDTLDDVHSPRHHGFLYAHMGWIFNPKNEKPDYGTVRDLTHYPELMLLDRFTYTPAIVLGTAMFFWGGWPMLVVGFFWSTVALYHGTFFINSLAHEMGSQRYLTGDDSRNNFFLAIITLGEGWHNNHHHYQSSTRQGFQWWEIDISFYVLKVMSWFRVVWDLRAPPEAIVRGEKPVGRKVVEKVAAELAGAFNVEIYAARVKESWAESHTLDDLAERAKRASEQLEERLTEMSLPLLPTVPELREKAEEMFQESPSLDEIVNRAHELLAAAVAAHVCSTAAAGT
;
A
#
# COMPACT_ATOMS: atom_id res chain seq x y z
N MET A 1 14.33 22.86 -10.33
CA MET A 1 15.55 22.27 -9.73
C MET A 1 15.09 21.01 -9.00
N ALA A 2 15.20 19.88 -9.66
CA ALA A 2 14.93 18.59 -9.02
C ALA A 2 16.12 18.30 -8.09
N HIS A 3 15.86 18.29 -6.77
CA HIS A 3 16.82 17.74 -5.83
C HIS A 3 16.85 16.22 -6.03
N HIS A 4 17.81 15.75 -6.85
CA HIS A 4 18.29 14.39 -6.73
C HIS A 4 18.89 14.26 -5.32
N HIS A 5 18.13 13.70 -4.40
CA HIS A 5 18.71 13.15 -3.19
C HIS A 5 19.45 11.88 -3.61
N ASP A 6 20.77 12.00 -3.83
CA ASP A 6 21.70 10.87 -3.82
C ASP A 6 21.64 10.26 -2.40
N HIS A 7 20.74 9.30 -2.23
CA HIS A 7 20.71 8.48 -1.02
C HIS A 7 21.84 7.47 -1.11
N ALA A 8 22.87 7.67 -0.32
CA ALA A 8 23.85 6.62 -0.11
C ALA A 8 23.13 5.36 0.38
N PRO A 9 23.38 4.16 -0.19
CA PRO A 9 22.63 2.94 0.14
C PRO A 9 22.69 2.53 1.62
N HIS A 10 23.57 3.14 2.40
CA HIS A 10 23.83 2.81 3.80
C HIS A 10 23.04 3.65 4.82
N ASP A 11 22.40 4.76 4.40
CA ASP A 11 21.67 5.64 5.33
C ASP A 11 20.24 5.16 5.61
N ASP A 12 19.76 4.15 4.90
CA ASP A 12 18.37 3.72 4.91
C ASP A 12 18.09 2.50 5.81
N ILE A 13 19.08 1.92 6.50
CA ILE A 13 18.89 0.73 7.34
C ILE A 13 19.42 0.96 8.75
N VAL A 14 18.53 0.86 9.76
CA VAL A 14 18.90 0.88 11.17
C VAL A 14 19.26 -0.55 11.60
N TYR A 15 20.53 -0.92 11.51
CA TYR A 15 21.01 -2.25 11.90
C TYR A 15 20.64 -2.68 13.33
N PRO A 16 20.70 -1.82 14.37
CA PRO A 16 20.29 -2.21 15.71
C PRO A 16 18.81 -2.62 15.81
N ALA A 17 17.91 -1.98 15.03
CA ALA A 17 16.50 -2.34 15.01
C ALA A 17 16.24 -3.68 14.29
N ALA A 18 17.16 -4.12 13.43
CA ALA A 18 17.10 -5.43 12.78
C ALA A 18 17.52 -6.59 13.70
N ILE A 19 18.26 -6.34 14.78
CA ILE A 19 18.78 -7.39 15.66
C ILE A 19 17.66 -8.26 16.25
N PRO A 20 16.58 -7.74 16.86
CA PRO A 20 15.51 -8.57 17.39
C PRO A 20 14.85 -9.44 16.32
N PHE A 21 14.65 -8.90 15.12
CA PHE A 21 14.10 -9.64 13.98
C PHE A 21 15.01 -10.81 13.57
N LEU A 22 16.30 -10.57 13.43
CA LEU A 22 17.29 -11.60 13.12
C LEU A 22 17.36 -12.68 14.23
N LEU A 23 17.35 -12.26 15.49
CA LEU A 23 17.40 -13.19 16.62
C LEU A 23 16.18 -14.11 16.66
N VAL A 24 14.98 -13.60 16.33
CA VAL A 24 13.76 -14.42 16.24
C VAL A 24 13.88 -15.47 15.13
N HIS A 25 14.47 -15.12 13.97
CA HIS A 25 14.72 -16.07 12.88
C HIS A 25 15.77 -17.12 13.30
N LEU A 26 16.88 -16.71 13.89
CA LEU A 26 17.91 -17.62 14.36
C LEU A 26 17.40 -18.56 15.46
N ALA A 27 16.50 -18.08 16.32
CA ALA A 27 15.90 -18.88 17.37
C ALA A 27 15.09 -20.07 16.82
N THR A 28 14.58 -19.99 15.58
CA THR A 28 13.89 -21.13 14.93
C THR A 28 14.82 -22.33 14.71
N LEU A 29 16.12 -22.10 14.54
CA LEU A 29 17.14 -23.14 14.39
C LEU A 29 17.31 -23.96 15.68
N GLY A 30 16.86 -23.44 16.82
CA GLY A 30 16.82 -24.17 18.09
C GLY A 30 16.06 -25.50 18.02
N ALA A 31 15.18 -25.68 17.01
CA ALA A 31 14.49 -26.94 16.74
C ALA A 31 15.43 -28.13 16.49
N ILE A 32 16.67 -27.87 16.05
CA ILE A 32 17.72 -28.90 15.89
C ILE A 32 18.02 -29.59 17.23
N TRP A 33 17.97 -28.85 18.34
CA TRP A 33 18.26 -29.35 19.68
C TRP A 33 17.01 -29.74 20.47
N THR A 34 15.90 -28.99 20.27
CA THR A 34 14.66 -29.26 21.02
C THR A 34 13.82 -30.37 20.41
N GLY A 35 14.12 -30.74 19.16
CA GLY A 35 13.24 -31.57 18.33
C GLY A 35 11.97 -30.81 17.90
N VAL A 36 11.15 -31.50 17.12
CA VAL A 36 9.89 -30.94 16.54
C VAL A 36 8.71 -31.84 16.93
N PRO A 37 8.25 -31.79 18.20
CA PRO A 37 7.08 -32.58 18.61
C PRO A 37 5.81 -32.15 17.91
N ALA A 38 4.99 -33.10 17.47
CA ALA A 38 3.71 -32.79 16.78
C ALA A 38 2.82 -31.82 17.55
N LYS A 39 2.77 -31.95 18.90
CA LYS A 39 2.03 -30.99 19.75
C LYS A 39 2.52 -29.55 19.57
N ALA A 40 3.84 -29.32 19.49
CA ALA A 40 4.39 -27.97 19.31
C ALA A 40 4.09 -27.41 17.91
N VAL A 41 4.06 -28.28 16.88
CA VAL A 41 3.64 -27.90 15.51
C VAL A 41 2.17 -27.46 15.49
N TRP A 42 1.27 -28.23 16.12
CA TRP A 42 -0.14 -27.84 16.19
C TRP A 42 -0.35 -26.53 16.95
N VAL A 43 0.42 -26.31 18.01
CA VAL A 43 0.42 -25.03 18.73
C VAL A 43 0.95 -23.91 17.84
N ALA A 44 1.99 -24.15 17.05
CA ALA A 44 2.48 -23.15 16.09
C ALA A 44 1.40 -22.76 15.06
N VAL A 45 0.69 -23.73 14.51
CA VAL A 45 -0.43 -23.49 13.58
C VAL A 45 -1.54 -22.67 14.26
N ALA A 46 -1.94 -23.06 15.47
CA ALA A 46 -2.97 -22.35 16.22
C ALA A 46 -2.55 -20.91 16.55
N LEU A 47 -1.32 -20.70 17.02
CA LEU A 47 -0.77 -19.37 17.30
C LEU A 47 -0.63 -18.52 16.04
N TYR A 48 -0.27 -19.12 14.91
CA TYR A 48 -0.28 -18.43 13.61
C TYR A 48 -1.68 -17.93 13.27
N ILE A 49 -2.67 -18.80 13.27
CA ILE A 49 -4.06 -18.46 12.89
C ILE A 49 -4.62 -17.37 13.83
N ILE A 50 -4.48 -17.54 15.14
CA ILE A 50 -5.05 -16.60 16.13
C ILE A 50 -4.39 -15.22 15.99
N ARG A 51 -3.06 -15.16 15.87
CA ARG A 51 -2.33 -13.90 15.76
C ARG A 51 -2.45 -13.26 14.39
N MET A 52 -2.51 -14.06 13.31
CA MET A 52 -2.83 -13.57 11.96
C MET A 52 -4.23 -12.93 11.98
N TRP A 53 -5.22 -13.58 12.60
CA TRP A 53 -6.54 -12.98 12.75
C TRP A 53 -6.50 -11.65 13.53
N ALA A 54 -5.69 -11.55 14.58
CA ALA A 54 -5.56 -10.30 15.34
C ALA A 54 -4.87 -9.18 14.55
N ILE A 55 -3.94 -9.52 13.65
CA ILE A 55 -3.37 -8.54 12.70
C ILE A 55 -4.43 -8.13 11.69
N THR A 56 -5.11 -9.05 11.05
CA THR A 56 -6.06 -8.77 9.96
C THR A 56 -7.34 -8.10 10.48
N ALA A 57 -8.04 -8.72 11.43
CA ALA A 57 -9.25 -8.17 12.01
C ALA A 57 -8.97 -6.96 12.93
N GLY A 58 -7.90 -7.02 13.73
CA GLY A 58 -7.52 -5.99 14.69
C GLY A 58 -6.74 -4.86 14.04
N TYR A 59 -5.43 -5.03 13.84
CA TYR A 59 -4.53 -3.99 13.38
C TYR A 59 -5.01 -3.36 12.07
N HIS A 60 -5.34 -4.18 11.10
CA HIS A 60 -5.73 -3.71 9.78
C HIS A 60 -7.16 -3.16 9.76
N ARG A 61 -8.18 -4.01 9.92
CA ARG A 61 -9.59 -3.61 9.70
C ARG A 61 -10.15 -2.71 10.80
N TYR A 62 -9.75 -2.91 12.06
CA TYR A 62 -10.25 -2.10 13.16
C TYR A 62 -9.41 -0.85 13.40
N PHE A 63 -8.12 -0.98 13.71
CA PHE A 63 -7.30 0.15 14.11
C PHE A 63 -6.93 1.07 12.95
N SER A 64 -6.65 0.50 11.77
CA SER A 64 -6.31 1.34 10.60
C SER A 64 -7.53 1.88 9.90
N HIS A 65 -8.51 1.04 9.55
CA HIS A 65 -9.64 1.41 8.69
C HIS A 65 -10.95 1.70 9.41
N ARG A 66 -11.05 1.43 10.71
CA ARG A 66 -12.29 1.65 11.47
C ARG A 66 -13.52 1.02 10.81
N SER A 67 -13.36 -0.15 10.18
CA SER A 67 -14.39 -0.78 9.36
C SER A 67 -15.55 -1.37 10.18
N TYR A 68 -15.38 -1.55 11.50
CA TYR A 68 -16.41 -1.97 12.44
C TYR A 68 -16.18 -1.34 13.82
N LYS A 69 -17.07 -1.61 14.77
CA LYS A 69 -16.99 -1.12 16.15
C LYS A 69 -16.91 -2.26 17.16
N THR A 70 -16.33 -1.96 18.32
CA THR A 70 -16.24 -2.89 19.45
C THR A 70 -16.14 -2.14 20.78
N SER A 71 -16.19 -2.88 21.91
CA SER A 71 -15.98 -2.33 23.25
C SER A 71 -14.50 -1.99 23.48
N ARG A 72 -14.25 -1.05 24.41
CA ARG A 72 -12.89 -0.65 24.80
C ARG A 72 -12.07 -1.81 25.36
N VAL A 73 -12.72 -2.73 26.08
CA VAL A 73 -12.05 -3.93 26.59
C VAL A 73 -11.61 -4.84 25.45
N PHE A 74 -12.49 -5.11 24.50
CA PHE A 74 -12.14 -5.96 23.37
C PHE A 74 -11.14 -5.30 22.43
N GLN A 75 -11.20 -3.96 22.26
CA GLN A 75 -10.16 -3.17 21.58
C GLN A 75 -8.78 -3.43 22.20
N PHE A 76 -8.65 -3.35 23.52
CA PHE A 76 -7.40 -3.63 24.22
C PHE A 76 -6.92 -5.08 24.01
N LEU A 77 -7.82 -6.05 24.13
CA LEU A 77 -7.49 -7.47 23.92
C LEU A 77 -7.00 -7.73 22.50
N MET A 78 -7.62 -7.14 21.49
CA MET A 78 -7.16 -7.25 20.10
C MET A 78 -5.80 -6.58 19.89
N ALA A 79 -5.58 -5.39 20.48
CA ALA A 79 -4.29 -4.71 20.40
C ALA A 79 -3.19 -5.57 21.06
N PHE A 80 -3.43 -6.09 22.24
CA PHE A 80 -2.48 -6.96 22.95
C PHE A 80 -2.17 -8.24 22.16
N LEU A 81 -3.20 -8.89 21.62
CA LEU A 81 -3.05 -10.11 20.84
C LEU A 81 -2.31 -9.84 19.52
N GLY A 82 -2.66 -8.78 18.79
CA GLY A 82 -1.97 -8.37 17.58
C GLY A 82 -0.49 -8.06 17.86
N GLN A 83 -0.20 -7.34 18.93
CA GLN A 83 1.17 -6.98 19.33
C GLN A 83 2.00 -8.19 19.78
N SER A 84 1.35 -9.29 20.21
CA SER A 84 2.07 -10.55 20.49
C SER A 84 2.72 -11.18 19.25
N SER A 85 2.39 -10.72 18.04
CA SER A 85 3.04 -11.08 16.79
C SER A 85 4.43 -10.42 16.61
N ALA A 86 4.82 -9.51 17.51
CA ALA A 86 6.07 -8.74 17.46
C ALA A 86 6.25 -7.89 16.19
N GLN A 87 5.13 -7.40 15.61
CA GLN A 87 5.11 -6.52 14.42
C GLN A 87 4.90 -5.05 14.81
N ARG A 88 5.64 -4.54 15.76
CA ARG A 88 5.52 -3.17 16.29
C ARG A 88 4.23 -2.95 17.11
N GLY A 89 4.08 -1.74 17.65
CA GLY A 89 2.89 -1.32 18.40
C GLY A 89 1.69 -1.01 17.51
N VAL A 90 0.49 -1.08 18.07
CA VAL A 90 -0.76 -0.86 17.33
C VAL A 90 -0.90 0.55 16.77
N ILE A 91 -0.38 1.56 17.49
CA ILE A 91 -0.42 2.96 17.06
C ILE A 91 0.53 3.17 15.89
N TRP A 92 1.77 2.67 16.03
CA TRP A 92 2.76 2.71 14.96
C TRP A 92 2.23 2.05 13.68
N TRP A 93 1.70 0.83 13.82
CA TRP A 93 1.21 0.04 12.69
C TRP A 93 0.06 0.74 11.95
N ALA A 94 -0.92 1.26 12.69
CA ALA A 94 -2.05 1.97 12.11
C ALA A 94 -1.62 3.27 11.39
N ALA A 95 -0.66 4.01 11.95
CA ALA A 95 -0.16 5.24 11.34
C ALA A 95 0.58 4.96 10.03
N VAL A 96 1.48 3.98 10.01
CA VAL A 96 2.22 3.57 8.81
C VAL A 96 1.27 3.05 7.74
N HIS A 97 0.29 2.23 8.12
CA HIS A 97 -0.67 1.67 7.18
C HIS A 97 -1.60 2.73 6.56
N ARG A 98 -2.06 3.72 7.35
CA ARG A 98 -2.83 4.87 6.82
C ARG A 98 -1.98 5.72 5.88
N HIS A 99 -0.69 5.88 6.18
CA HIS A 99 0.24 6.57 5.28
C HIS A 99 0.41 5.80 3.96
N HIS A 100 0.59 4.48 4.01
CA HIS A 100 0.65 3.63 2.82
C HIS A 100 -0.58 3.84 1.92
N HIS A 101 -1.80 3.78 2.46
CA HIS A 101 -3.02 3.99 1.64
C HIS A 101 -3.14 5.39 1.02
N LEU A 102 -2.54 6.41 1.65
CA LEU A 102 -2.51 7.75 1.08
C LEU A 102 -1.51 7.87 -0.08
N HIS A 103 -0.44 7.07 -0.06
CA HIS A 103 0.70 7.16 -0.96
C HIS A 103 1.02 5.86 -1.71
N SER A 104 0.12 4.86 -1.67
CA SER A 104 0.33 3.52 -2.24
C SER A 104 0.96 3.59 -3.62
N ASP A 105 2.10 2.90 -3.80
CA ASP A 105 2.91 2.84 -5.02
C ASP A 105 3.35 4.19 -5.60
N THR A 106 3.50 5.20 -4.75
CA THR A 106 4.23 6.43 -5.07
C THR A 106 5.64 6.40 -4.45
N LEU A 107 6.46 7.43 -4.74
CA LEU A 107 7.80 7.59 -4.13
C LEU A 107 7.74 7.79 -2.60
N ASP A 108 6.61 8.26 -2.08
CA ASP A 108 6.39 8.46 -0.64
C ASP A 108 5.83 7.20 0.05
N ASP A 109 5.56 6.12 -0.68
CA ASP A 109 5.14 4.85 -0.10
C ASP A 109 6.29 4.19 0.65
N VAL A 110 6.01 3.77 1.89
CA VAL A 110 7.02 3.17 2.76
C VAL A 110 7.54 1.82 2.27
N HIS A 111 6.78 1.10 1.45
CA HIS A 111 7.10 -0.26 1.04
C HIS A 111 6.66 -0.64 -0.38
N SER A 112 6.63 0.32 -1.32
CA SER A 112 6.29 0.00 -2.72
C SER A 112 7.33 -0.89 -3.39
N PRO A 113 6.97 -2.07 -3.93
CA PRO A 113 7.88 -2.88 -4.74
C PRO A 113 8.28 -2.18 -6.04
N ARG A 114 7.37 -1.38 -6.62
CA ARG A 114 7.59 -0.60 -7.85
C ARG A 114 8.82 0.30 -7.76
N HIS A 115 9.04 0.94 -6.59
CA HIS A 115 10.10 1.93 -6.40
C HIS A 115 11.33 1.40 -5.67
N HIS A 116 11.16 0.43 -4.79
CA HIS A 116 12.22 -0.03 -3.90
C HIS A 116 12.61 -1.50 -4.11
N GLY A 117 11.88 -2.21 -4.97
CA GLY A 117 12.09 -3.63 -5.24
C GLY A 117 11.50 -4.56 -4.17
N PHE A 118 11.36 -5.83 -4.54
CA PHE A 118 10.66 -6.85 -3.76
C PHE A 118 11.20 -7.04 -2.32
N LEU A 119 12.51 -7.20 -2.15
CA LEU A 119 13.09 -7.50 -0.82
C LEU A 119 12.93 -6.33 0.15
N TYR A 120 13.05 -5.10 -0.35
CA TYR A 120 12.81 -3.92 0.47
C TYR A 120 11.34 -3.84 0.88
N ALA A 121 10.41 -3.98 -0.06
CA ALA A 121 8.98 -3.97 0.20
C ALA A 121 8.55 -5.11 1.14
N HIS A 122 9.17 -6.29 1.02
CA HIS A 122 8.88 -7.43 1.86
C HIS A 122 9.31 -7.20 3.32
N MET A 123 10.54 -6.78 3.58
CA MET A 123 11.05 -6.63 4.95
C MET A 123 12.01 -5.46 5.18
N GLY A 124 12.70 -4.95 4.16
CA GLY A 124 13.73 -3.91 4.33
C GLY A 124 13.19 -2.62 4.92
N TRP A 125 11.98 -2.22 4.52
CA TRP A 125 11.34 -0.98 4.93
C TRP A 125 11.11 -0.83 6.44
N ILE A 126 10.94 -1.96 7.18
CA ILE A 126 10.76 -1.93 8.65
C ILE A 126 12.02 -1.51 9.42
N PHE A 127 13.16 -1.56 8.77
CA PHE A 127 14.46 -1.16 9.33
C PHE A 127 14.88 0.25 8.91
N ASN A 128 14.13 0.89 8.02
CA ASN A 128 14.42 2.25 7.59
C ASN A 128 14.15 3.25 8.72
N PRO A 129 15.13 4.10 9.11
CA PRO A 129 14.99 5.08 10.19
C PRO A 129 13.82 6.04 10.01
N LYS A 130 13.47 6.38 8.77
CA LYS A 130 12.34 7.25 8.45
C LYS A 130 11.00 6.69 8.94
N ASN A 131 10.89 5.36 8.99
CA ASN A 131 9.67 4.66 9.39
C ASN A 131 9.62 4.36 10.91
N GLU A 132 10.67 4.72 11.67
CA GLU A 132 10.72 4.45 13.11
C GLU A 132 9.69 5.28 13.89
N LYS A 133 9.51 6.54 13.49
CA LYS A 133 8.57 7.48 14.13
C LYS A 133 7.51 7.90 13.12
N PRO A 134 6.35 7.24 13.10
CA PRO A 134 5.26 7.60 12.21
C PRO A 134 4.62 8.93 12.61
N ASP A 135 3.89 9.53 11.70
CA ASP A 135 3.05 10.70 12.01
C ASP A 135 1.85 10.30 12.87
N TYR A 136 1.95 10.52 14.18
CA TYR A 136 0.84 10.28 15.10
C TYR A 136 -0.37 11.20 14.86
N GLY A 137 -0.21 12.26 14.06
CA GLY A 137 -1.31 13.12 13.63
C GLY A 137 -2.37 12.37 12.82
N THR A 138 -1.98 11.32 12.09
CA THR A 138 -2.85 10.47 11.27
C THR A 138 -3.72 9.52 12.10
N VAL A 139 -3.37 9.29 13.37
CA VAL A 139 -4.02 8.32 14.29
C VAL A 139 -4.49 8.96 15.59
N ARG A 140 -4.86 10.24 15.58
CA ARG A 140 -5.35 10.97 16.77
C ARG A 140 -6.54 10.29 17.42
N ASP A 141 -7.36 9.59 16.64
CA ASP A 141 -8.47 8.77 17.11
C ASP A 141 -8.04 7.57 17.98
N LEU A 142 -6.75 7.19 17.96
CA LEU A 142 -6.18 6.11 18.75
C LEU A 142 -5.33 6.62 19.92
N THR A 143 -4.61 7.73 19.74
CA THR A 143 -3.63 8.23 20.70
C THR A 143 -4.24 8.73 22.01
N HIS A 144 -5.56 9.00 22.06
CA HIS A 144 -6.24 9.38 23.30
C HIS A 144 -6.61 8.18 24.20
N TYR A 145 -6.32 6.94 23.77
CA TYR A 145 -6.47 5.75 24.61
C TYR A 145 -5.15 5.45 25.32
N PRO A 146 -5.04 5.72 26.64
CA PRO A 146 -3.78 5.56 27.37
C PRO A 146 -3.27 4.12 27.38
N GLU A 147 -4.16 3.12 27.38
CA GLU A 147 -3.80 1.70 27.31
C GLU A 147 -3.17 1.32 25.95
N LEU A 148 -3.60 1.94 24.85
CA LEU A 148 -2.98 1.70 23.53
C LEU A 148 -1.61 2.37 23.45
N MET A 149 -1.48 3.60 23.99
CA MET A 149 -0.20 4.29 24.09
C MET A 149 0.80 3.53 24.98
N LEU A 150 0.30 2.91 26.07
CA LEU A 150 1.13 2.07 26.94
C LEU A 150 1.64 0.83 26.20
N LEU A 151 0.76 0.14 25.47
CA LEU A 151 1.14 -0.99 24.62
C LEU A 151 2.18 -0.58 23.57
N ASP A 152 1.96 0.54 22.88
CA ASP A 152 2.87 1.04 21.84
C ASP A 152 4.26 1.36 22.42
N ARG A 153 4.30 1.98 23.61
CA ARG A 153 5.56 2.23 24.35
C ARG A 153 6.31 0.96 24.73
N PHE A 154 5.58 -0.09 25.13
CA PHE A 154 6.15 -1.38 25.52
C PHE A 154 5.92 -2.43 24.45
N THR A 155 6.38 -2.13 23.25
CA THR A 155 6.10 -2.83 21.99
C THR A 155 6.26 -4.35 22.07
N TYR A 156 7.30 -4.87 22.72
CA TYR A 156 7.59 -6.32 22.74
C TYR A 156 6.97 -7.05 23.93
N THR A 157 6.35 -6.34 24.89
CA THR A 157 5.82 -6.98 26.11
C THR A 157 4.80 -8.08 25.82
N PRO A 158 3.78 -7.93 24.94
CA PRO A 158 2.85 -9.01 24.66
C PRO A 158 3.51 -10.25 24.04
N ALA A 159 4.51 -10.05 23.17
CA ALA A 159 5.28 -11.16 22.58
C ALA A 159 6.12 -11.89 23.63
N ILE A 160 6.79 -11.15 24.52
CA ILE A 160 7.57 -11.72 25.63
C ILE A 160 6.65 -12.51 26.56
N VAL A 161 5.49 -11.96 26.93
CA VAL A 161 4.50 -12.65 27.79
C VAL A 161 4.05 -13.96 27.14
N LEU A 162 3.70 -13.94 25.85
CA LEU A 162 3.28 -15.14 25.14
C LEU A 162 4.41 -16.16 25.02
N GLY A 163 5.63 -15.75 24.64
CA GLY A 163 6.79 -16.64 24.55
C GLY A 163 7.13 -17.28 25.90
N THR A 164 7.09 -16.49 26.97
CA THR A 164 7.30 -16.96 28.35
C THR A 164 6.23 -17.98 28.75
N ALA A 165 4.96 -17.70 28.45
CA ALA A 165 3.86 -18.64 28.71
C ALA A 165 4.06 -19.97 27.94
N MET A 166 4.49 -19.92 26.69
CA MET A 166 4.78 -21.13 25.91
C MET A 166 5.93 -21.94 26.52
N PHE A 167 6.98 -21.25 26.98
CA PHE A 167 8.09 -21.93 27.66
C PHE A 167 7.65 -22.65 28.94
N PHE A 168 6.89 -21.97 29.81
CA PHE A 168 6.41 -22.60 31.05
C PHE A 168 5.37 -23.69 30.82
N TRP A 169 4.62 -23.62 29.70
CA TRP A 169 3.64 -24.64 29.35
C TRP A 169 4.25 -25.95 28.81
N GLY A 170 5.35 -25.87 28.08
CA GLY A 170 5.91 -27.07 27.44
C GLY A 170 7.40 -27.00 27.14
N GLY A 171 8.14 -26.13 27.83
CA GLY A 171 9.59 -26.02 27.74
C GLY A 171 10.09 -25.47 26.40
N TRP A 172 11.33 -25.76 26.10
CA TRP A 172 12.00 -25.28 24.89
C TRP A 172 11.28 -25.65 23.57
N PRO A 173 10.71 -26.85 23.39
CA PRO A 173 9.99 -27.17 22.15
C PRO A 173 8.80 -26.24 21.90
N MET A 174 8.05 -25.87 22.94
CA MET A 174 6.92 -24.94 22.81
C MET A 174 7.37 -23.50 22.54
N LEU A 175 8.47 -23.08 23.12
CA LEU A 175 9.03 -21.76 22.81
C LEU A 175 9.59 -21.72 21.39
N VAL A 176 10.39 -22.72 20.98
CA VAL A 176 11.08 -22.71 19.69
C VAL A 176 10.11 -23.01 18.54
N VAL A 177 9.43 -24.15 18.60
CA VAL A 177 8.53 -24.57 17.52
C VAL A 177 7.18 -23.88 17.65
N GLY A 178 6.58 -23.87 18.85
CA GLY A 178 5.27 -23.25 19.05
C GLY A 178 5.28 -21.75 18.79
N PHE A 179 6.16 -21.00 19.45
CA PHE A 179 6.16 -19.54 19.40
C PHE A 179 7.04 -18.98 18.27
N PHE A 180 8.35 -19.30 18.19
CA PHE A 180 9.21 -18.67 17.20
C PHE A 180 8.87 -19.08 15.76
N TRP A 181 8.59 -20.35 15.48
CA TRP A 181 8.17 -20.77 14.13
C TRP A 181 6.90 -20.05 13.69
N SER A 182 5.88 -20.01 14.56
CA SER A 182 4.63 -19.31 14.22
C SER A 182 4.83 -17.80 14.08
N THR A 183 5.80 -17.20 14.79
CA THR A 183 6.13 -15.77 14.68
C THR A 183 6.82 -15.46 13.36
N VAL A 184 7.82 -16.27 12.95
CA VAL A 184 8.49 -16.10 11.65
C VAL A 184 7.52 -16.35 10.49
N ALA A 185 6.73 -17.42 10.55
CA ALA A 185 5.70 -17.69 9.54
C ALA A 185 4.73 -16.51 9.40
N LEU A 186 4.32 -15.91 10.53
CA LEU A 186 3.40 -14.78 10.54
C LEU A 186 4.05 -13.50 9.98
N TYR A 187 5.33 -13.24 10.26
CA TYR A 187 6.06 -12.15 9.64
C TYR A 187 5.97 -12.24 8.13
N HIS A 188 6.40 -13.35 7.55
CA HIS A 188 6.41 -13.50 6.10
C HIS A 188 5.01 -13.56 5.50
N GLY A 189 4.03 -14.17 6.18
CA GLY A 189 2.62 -14.13 5.75
C GLY A 189 2.11 -12.69 5.60
N THR A 190 2.37 -11.84 6.60
CA THR A 190 1.97 -10.42 6.56
C THR A 190 2.77 -9.62 5.52
N PHE A 191 4.10 -9.85 5.46
CA PHE A 191 4.98 -9.12 4.56
C PHE A 191 4.71 -9.42 3.08
N PHE A 192 4.17 -10.59 2.75
CA PHE A 192 3.72 -10.90 1.39
C PHE A 192 2.58 -9.99 0.92
N ILE A 193 1.81 -9.42 1.83
CA ILE A 193 0.79 -8.43 1.45
C ILE A 193 1.47 -7.14 0.95
N ASN A 194 2.59 -6.73 1.55
CA ASN A 194 3.32 -5.54 1.12
C ASN A 194 4.09 -5.76 -0.20
N SER A 195 4.47 -7.00 -0.52
CA SER A 195 5.30 -7.35 -1.69
C SER A 195 4.49 -8.10 -2.76
N LEU A 196 4.15 -9.37 -2.54
CA LEU A 196 3.49 -10.20 -3.55
C LEU A 196 2.10 -9.70 -3.95
N ALA A 197 1.34 -9.11 -3.01
CA ALA A 197 0.01 -8.61 -3.32
C ALA A 197 0.02 -7.32 -4.17
N HIS A 198 1.21 -6.73 -4.43
CA HIS A 198 1.41 -5.66 -5.40
C HIS A 198 2.10 -6.15 -6.70
N GLU A 199 2.50 -7.42 -6.78
CA GLU A 199 3.16 -7.98 -7.98
C GLU A 199 2.37 -9.14 -8.60
N MET A 200 1.71 -9.97 -7.77
CA MET A 200 1.11 -11.24 -8.21
C MET A 200 -0.37 -11.32 -7.91
N GLY A 201 -1.17 -11.50 -8.96
CA GLY A 201 -2.62 -11.67 -8.85
C GLY A 201 -3.39 -10.90 -9.92
N SER A 202 -4.69 -10.74 -9.72
CA SER A 202 -5.58 -10.02 -10.62
C SER A 202 -5.96 -8.65 -10.07
N GLN A 203 -5.99 -7.64 -10.93
CA GLN A 203 -6.63 -6.36 -10.65
C GLN A 203 -8.05 -6.42 -11.18
N ARG A 204 -9.03 -6.21 -10.31
CA ARG A 204 -10.45 -6.13 -10.70
C ARG A 204 -10.89 -4.69 -10.84
N TYR A 205 -10.35 -3.84 -9.99
CA TYR A 205 -10.72 -2.44 -9.90
C TYR A 205 -9.54 -1.54 -10.17
N LEU A 206 -9.80 -0.42 -10.81
CA LEU A 206 -8.83 0.65 -10.97
C LEU A 206 -8.64 1.38 -9.64
N THR A 207 -7.48 1.20 -9.02
CA THR A 207 -7.12 1.77 -7.72
C THR A 207 -6.03 2.85 -7.83
N GLY A 208 -5.36 2.90 -8.98
CA GLY A 208 -4.21 3.76 -9.21
C GLY A 208 -2.93 3.28 -8.49
N ASP A 209 -2.91 2.04 -8.05
CA ASP A 209 -1.77 1.34 -7.46
C ASP A 209 -1.70 -0.10 -8.01
N ASP A 210 -0.65 -0.84 -7.63
CA ASP A 210 -0.40 -2.19 -8.14
C ASP A 210 -1.09 -3.29 -7.32
N SER A 211 -1.97 -2.92 -6.37
CA SER A 211 -2.66 -3.88 -5.52
C SER A 211 -3.42 -4.94 -6.33
N ARG A 212 -3.31 -6.21 -5.92
CA ARG A 212 -3.84 -7.37 -6.63
C ARG A 212 -4.60 -8.32 -5.71
N ASN A 213 -5.60 -8.96 -6.25
CA ASN A 213 -6.31 -10.06 -5.60
C ASN A 213 -5.56 -11.36 -5.85
N ASN A 214 -5.19 -12.06 -4.77
CA ASN A 214 -4.48 -13.33 -4.83
C ASN A 214 -5.12 -14.34 -3.86
N PHE A 215 -5.70 -15.41 -4.40
CA PHE A 215 -6.40 -16.42 -3.62
C PHE A 215 -5.51 -17.11 -2.58
N PHE A 216 -4.27 -17.48 -2.94
CA PHE A 216 -3.37 -18.17 -2.01
C PHE A 216 -2.98 -17.27 -0.84
N LEU A 217 -2.69 -16.01 -1.14
CA LEU A 217 -2.45 -15.02 -0.10
C LEU A 217 -3.69 -14.82 0.78
N ALA A 218 -4.89 -14.81 0.21
CA ALA A 218 -6.13 -14.68 0.98
C ALA A 218 -6.32 -15.84 1.98
N ILE A 219 -5.94 -17.06 1.61
CA ILE A 219 -6.03 -18.22 2.51
C ILE A 219 -5.02 -18.10 3.66
N ILE A 220 -3.73 -17.87 3.35
CA ILE A 220 -2.69 -17.81 4.39
C ILE A 220 -2.80 -16.59 5.30
N THR A 221 -3.37 -15.49 4.81
CA THR A 221 -3.56 -14.24 5.57
C THR A 221 -5.00 -14.03 6.03
N LEU A 222 -5.83 -15.07 5.97
CA LEU A 222 -7.22 -15.07 6.45
C LEU A 222 -8.12 -14.02 5.80
N GLY A 223 -7.82 -13.61 4.55
CA GLY A 223 -8.63 -12.71 3.74
C GLY A 223 -7.90 -11.49 3.17
N GLU A 224 -6.69 -11.14 3.64
CA GLU A 224 -5.98 -9.94 3.20
C GLU A 224 -5.46 -10.03 1.74
N GLY A 225 -5.39 -11.25 1.16
CA GLY A 225 -5.03 -11.43 -0.24
C GLY A 225 -6.07 -10.89 -1.24
N TRP A 226 -7.26 -10.47 -0.79
CA TRP A 226 -8.21 -9.69 -1.61
C TRP A 226 -7.82 -8.21 -1.62
N HIS A 227 -6.58 -7.93 -1.94
CA HIS A 227 -5.92 -6.66 -1.69
C HIS A 227 -6.35 -5.55 -2.65
N ASN A 228 -6.62 -5.86 -3.92
CA ASN A 228 -7.19 -4.90 -4.86
C ASN A 228 -8.65 -4.50 -4.49
N ASN A 229 -9.47 -5.45 -4.02
CA ASN A 229 -10.78 -5.13 -3.48
C ASN A 229 -10.67 -4.16 -2.29
N HIS A 230 -9.71 -4.44 -1.38
CA HIS A 230 -9.45 -3.63 -0.22
C HIS A 230 -9.01 -2.21 -0.59
N HIS A 231 -8.04 -2.06 -1.50
CA HIS A 231 -7.59 -0.75 -1.98
C HIS A 231 -8.69 0.03 -2.71
N HIS A 232 -9.59 -0.67 -3.41
CA HIS A 232 -10.75 -0.04 -4.04
C HIS A 232 -11.78 0.49 -3.03
N TYR A 233 -12.02 -0.23 -1.90
CA TYR A 233 -12.96 0.20 -0.86
C TYR A 233 -12.50 -0.15 0.54
N GLN A 234 -11.58 0.65 1.08
CA GLN A 234 -10.85 0.44 2.34
C GLN A 234 -11.74 0.36 3.59
N SER A 235 -12.92 1.02 3.57
CA SER A 235 -13.81 1.06 4.72
C SER A 235 -14.65 -0.20 4.91
N SER A 236 -14.54 -1.19 4.02
CA SER A 236 -15.23 -2.47 4.16
C SER A 236 -14.59 -3.36 5.22
N THR A 237 -15.44 -3.98 6.06
CA THR A 237 -14.99 -5.06 6.96
C THR A 237 -14.75 -6.35 6.18
N ARG A 238 -15.51 -6.58 5.10
CA ARG A 238 -15.37 -7.73 4.21
C ARG A 238 -14.46 -7.34 3.04
N GLN A 239 -13.39 -8.07 2.83
CA GLN A 239 -12.46 -7.86 1.71
C GLN A 239 -12.73 -8.77 0.52
N GLY A 240 -13.24 -9.97 0.74
CA GLY A 240 -13.78 -10.82 -0.31
C GLY A 240 -15.16 -10.31 -0.76
N PHE A 241 -15.25 -9.56 -1.87
CA PHE A 241 -16.49 -8.93 -2.34
C PHE A 241 -17.43 -9.94 -3.00
N GLN A 242 -16.89 -10.95 -3.66
CA GLN A 242 -17.66 -12.00 -4.29
C GLN A 242 -17.91 -13.17 -3.33
N TRP A 243 -18.92 -14.00 -3.60
CA TRP A 243 -19.28 -15.11 -2.72
C TRP A 243 -18.21 -16.21 -2.63
N TRP A 244 -17.38 -16.38 -3.68
CA TRP A 244 -16.26 -17.33 -3.72
C TRP A 244 -14.95 -16.78 -3.15
N GLU A 245 -14.90 -15.49 -2.85
CA GLU A 245 -13.75 -14.84 -2.24
C GLU A 245 -13.77 -15.09 -0.73
N ILE A 246 -13.09 -16.15 -0.32
CA ILE A 246 -13.04 -16.59 1.07
C ILE A 246 -12.33 -15.54 1.92
N ASP A 247 -13.04 -15.02 2.94
CA ASP A 247 -12.54 -14.04 3.91
C ASP A 247 -12.79 -14.54 5.33
N ILE A 248 -11.85 -15.35 5.83
CA ILE A 248 -11.95 -16.02 7.13
C ILE A 248 -12.07 -14.98 8.26
N SER A 249 -11.30 -13.89 8.20
CA SER A 249 -11.35 -12.83 9.22
C SER A 249 -12.73 -12.21 9.30
N PHE A 250 -13.38 -11.95 8.17
CA PHE A 250 -14.75 -11.44 8.16
C PHE A 250 -15.75 -12.46 8.74
N TYR A 251 -15.61 -13.73 8.40
CA TYR A 251 -16.54 -14.74 8.91
C TYR A 251 -16.46 -14.85 10.43
N VAL A 252 -15.26 -14.81 11.02
CA VAL A 252 -15.07 -14.80 12.48
C VAL A 252 -15.71 -13.53 13.06
N LEU A 253 -15.48 -12.34 12.50
CA LEU A 253 -16.10 -11.09 12.94
C LEU A 253 -17.63 -11.15 12.83
N LYS A 254 -18.16 -11.77 11.77
CA LYS A 254 -19.61 -11.96 11.60
C LYS A 254 -20.21 -12.82 12.69
N VAL A 255 -19.57 -13.93 13.05
CA VAL A 255 -19.98 -14.76 14.20
C VAL A 255 -19.92 -13.96 15.50
N MET A 256 -18.84 -13.23 15.74
CA MET A 256 -18.70 -12.38 16.94
C MET A 256 -19.76 -11.28 17.01
N SER A 257 -20.24 -10.80 15.86
CA SER A 257 -21.31 -9.80 15.83
C SER A 257 -22.66 -10.34 16.32
N TRP A 258 -22.94 -11.63 16.17
CA TRP A 258 -24.13 -12.27 16.73
C TRP A 258 -24.16 -12.23 18.27
N PHE A 259 -22.96 -12.26 18.88
CA PHE A 259 -22.77 -12.15 20.32
C PHE A 259 -22.53 -10.71 20.81
N ARG A 260 -22.67 -9.72 19.92
CA ARG A 260 -22.42 -8.30 20.20
C ARG A 260 -21.02 -7.98 20.77
N VAL A 261 -20.03 -8.82 20.48
CA VAL A 261 -18.61 -8.53 20.78
C VAL A 261 -18.09 -7.45 19.84
N VAL A 262 -18.53 -7.50 18.58
CA VAL A 262 -18.31 -6.46 17.56
C VAL A 262 -19.64 -6.08 16.92
N TRP A 263 -19.73 -4.86 16.35
CA TRP A 263 -20.95 -4.38 15.67
C TRP A 263 -20.61 -3.37 14.57
N ASP A 264 -21.60 -2.94 13.79
CA ASP A 264 -21.45 -2.03 12.66
C ASP A 264 -20.39 -2.51 11.65
N LEU A 265 -20.45 -3.79 11.28
CA LEU A 265 -19.59 -4.35 10.24
C LEU A 265 -19.98 -3.75 8.88
N ARG A 266 -19.13 -2.89 8.35
CA ARG A 266 -19.38 -2.24 7.06
C ARG A 266 -19.21 -3.24 5.91
N ALA A 267 -20.18 -3.27 5.01
CA ALA A 267 -20.12 -4.03 3.77
C ALA A 267 -19.90 -3.08 2.57
N PRO A 268 -19.27 -3.53 1.49
CA PRO A 268 -19.16 -2.71 0.29
C PRO A 268 -20.56 -2.55 -0.33
N PRO A 269 -20.96 -1.33 -0.73
CA PRO A 269 -22.18 -1.13 -1.53
C PRO A 269 -22.13 -1.91 -2.84
N GLU A 270 -23.29 -2.31 -3.36
CA GLU A 270 -23.37 -3.12 -4.57
C GLU A 270 -22.75 -2.41 -5.80
N ALA A 271 -22.93 -1.11 -5.94
CA ALA A 271 -22.29 -0.31 -6.98
C ALA A 271 -20.75 -0.32 -6.91
N ILE A 272 -20.18 -0.43 -5.69
CA ILE A 272 -18.72 -0.62 -5.51
C ILE A 272 -18.32 -2.02 -5.99
N VAL A 273 -19.07 -3.05 -5.60
CA VAL A 273 -18.77 -4.44 -5.99
C VAL A 273 -18.83 -4.64 -7.50
N ARG A 274 -19.71 -3.90 -8.18
CA ARG A 274 -19.84 -3.95 -9.65
C ARG A 274 -18.88 -3.01 -10.40
N GLY A 275 -18.09 -2.19 -9.68
CA GLY A 275 -17.21 -1.21 -10.31
C GLY A 275 -17.94 -0.06 -11.03
N GLU A 276 -19.21 0.17 -10.70
CA GLU A 276 -20.05 1.21 -11.33
C GLU A 276 -19.79 2.62 -10.78
N LYS A 277 -19.09 2.71 -9.67
CA LYS A 277 -18.81 4.00 -9.03
C LYS A 277 -17.56 4.63 -9.63
N PRO A 278 -17.62 5.92 -10.06
CA PRO A 278 -16.44 6.65 -10.49
C PRO A 278 -15.33 6.64 -9.41
N VAL A 279 -14.07 6.56 -9.85
CA VAL A 279 -12.93 6.63 -8.95
C VAL A 279 -12.74 8.05 -8.41
N GLY A 280 -12.11 8.16 -7.25
CA GLY A 280 -11.87 9.47 -6.63
C GLY A 280 -10.83 10.29 -7.40
N ARG A 281 -10.94 11.64 -7.31
CA ARG A 281 -10.05 12.59 -8.01
C ARG A 281 -8.56 12.27 -7.87
N LYS A 282 -8.10 11.82 -6.68
CA LYS A 282 -6.70 11.42 -6.49
C LYS A 282 -6.28 10.25 -7.37
N VAL A 283 -7.18 9.28 -7.57
CA VAL A 283 -6.93 8.14 -8.46
C VAL A 283 -6.91 8.61 -9.92
N VAL A 284 -7.84 9.49 -10.31
CA VAL A 284 -7.85 10.10 -11.65
C VAL A 284 -6.53 10.79 -11.93
N GLU A 285 -6.05 11.67 -11.04
CA GLU A 285 -4.79 12.40 -11.22
C GLU A 285 -3.59 11.44 -11.35
N LYS A 286 -3.53 10.41 -10.51
CA LYS A 286 -2.43 9.45 -10.50
C LYS A 286 -2.40 8.61 -11.79
N VAL A 287 -3.54 8.04 -12.17
CA VAL A 287 -3.68 7.21 -13.38
C VAL A 287 -3.48 8.04 -14.64
N ALA A 288 -3.98 9.28 -14.67
CA ALA A 288 -3.75 10.21 -15.78
C ALA A 288 -2.27 10.58 -15.94
N ALA A 289 -1.55 10.79 -14.84
CA ALA A 289 -0.11 11.04 -14.88
C ALA A 289 0.66 9.82 -15.39
N GLU A 290 0.26 8.60 -15.00
CA GLU A 290 0.84 7.35 -15.49
C GLU A 290 0.59 7.16 -17.00
N LEU A 291 -0.64 7.41 -17.46
CA LEU A 291 -1.00 7.38 -18.88
C LEU A 291 -0.21 8.40 -19.69
N ALA A 292 -0.11 9.64 -19.22
CA ALA A 292 0.68 10.68 -19.87
C ALA A 292 2.17 10.30 -19.95
N GLY A 293 2.72 9.69 -18.89
CA GLY A 293 4.10 9.19 -18.83
C GLY A 293 4.41 8.03 -19.77
N ALA A 294 3.39 7.33 -20.29
CA ALA A 294 3.58 6.29 -21.29
C ALA A 294 3.92 6.85 -22.70
N PHE A 295 3.80 8.16 -22.89
CA PHE A 295 4.12 8.85 -24.14
C PHE A 295 5.43 9.62 -24.01
N ASN A 296 6.28 9.54 -25.06
CA ASN A 296 7.57 10.22 -25.05
C ASN A 296 7.42 11.71 -25.36
N VAL A 297 7.54 12.54 -24.32
CA VAL A 297 7.43 14.01 -24.39
C VAL A 297 8.40 14.63 -25.40
N GLU A 298 9.62 14.08 -25.53
CA GLU A 298 10.66 14.61 -26.44
C GLU A 298 10.24 14.50 -27.89
N ILE A 299 9.59 13.39 -28.29
CA ILE A 299 9.10 13.18 -29.67
C ILE A 299 8.05 14.23 -30.01
N TYR A 300 7.12 14.46 -29.11
CA TYR A 300 6.05 15.45 -29.34
C TYR A 300 6.57 16.89 -29.28
N ALA A 301 7.50 17.19 -28.40
CA ALA A 301 8.17 18.48 -28.35
C ALA A 301 8.98 18.78 -29.62
N ALA A 302 9.63 17.78 -30.22
CA ALA A 302 10.30 17.92 -31.49
C ALA A 302 9.32 18.23 -32.64
N ARG A 303 8.19 17.52 -32.71
CA ARG A 303 7.11 17.79 -33.69
C ARG A 303 6.55 19.20 -33.55
N VAL A 304 6.31 19.67 -32.33
CA VAL A 304 5.85 21.03 -32.06
C VAL A 304 6.85 22.06 -32.56
N LYS A 305 8.16 21.86 -32.29
CA LYS A 305 9.21 22.75 -32.75
C LYS A 305 9.34 22.79 -34.27
N GLU A 306 9.25 21.64 -34.92
CA GLU A 306 9.32 21.52 -36.37
C GLU A 306 8.16 22.25 -37.03
N SER A 307 6.93 22.03 -36.59
CA SER A 307 5.74 22.74 -37.10
C SER A 307 5.80 24.26 -36.86
N TRP A 308 6.42 24.70 -35.75
CA TRP A 308 6.59 26.12 -35.50
C TRP A 308 7.70 26.75 -36.31
N ALA A 309 8.80 26.05 -36.57
CA ALA A 309 9.89 26.51 -37.43
C ALA A 309 9.43 26.71 -38.87
N GLU A 310 8.46 25.93 -39.32
CA GLU A 310 7.82 26.09 -40.63
C GLU A 310 6.88 27.31 -40.72
N SER A 311 6.36 27.78 -39.60
CA SER A 311 5.35 28.84 -39.56
C SER A 311 5.85 30.22 -39.11
N HIS A 312 7.01 30.34 -38.42
CA HIS A 312 7.52 31.60 -37.83
C HIS A 312 9.04 31.63 -37.73
N THR A 313 9.64 32.84 -37.75
CA THR A 313 11.10 33.06 -37.52
C THR A 313 11.43 32.92 -36.02
N LEU A 314 12.59 32.30 -35.69
CA LEU A 314 13.05 31.96 -34.35
C LEU A 314 13.09 33.14 -33.34
N ASP A 315 13.30 34.38 -33.81
CA ASP A 315 13.39 35.59 -32.99
C ASP A 315 12.03 36.00 -32.36
N ASP A 316 10.92 35.68 -33.01
CA ASP A 316 9.57 35.93 -32.53
C ASP A 316 9.17 34.93 -31.39
N LEU A 317 9.85 33.78 -31.36
CA LEU A 317 9.62 32.71 -30.38
C LEU A 317 10.21 33.00 -29.00
N ALA A 318 11.39 33.60 -28.91
CA ALA A 318 12.06 33.87 -27.63
C ALA A 318 11.32 34.96 -26.80
N GLU A 319 10.75 35.94 -27.45
CA GLU A 319 10.01 37.05 -26.80
C GLU A 319 8.59 36.62 -26.39
N ARG A 320 7.99 35.72 -27.15
CA ARG A 320 6.67 35.11 -26.86
C ARG A 320 6.74 33.96 -25.86
N ALA A 321 7.80 33.17 -25.83
CA ALA A 321 7.99 32.08 -24.85
C ALA A 321 7.97 32.58 -23.41
N LYS A 322 8.42 33.81 -23.16
CA LYS A 322 8.43 34.46 -21.83
C LYS A 322 7.02 34.87 -21.35
N ARG A 323 6.07 35.05 -22.29
CA ARG A 323 4.65 35.37 -21.99
C ARG A 323 3.70 34.22 -22.19
N ALA A 324 4.18 33.05 -22.64
CA ALA A 324 3.36 32.07 -23.33
C ALA A 324 3.27 30.69 -22.68
N SER A 325 3.76 30.44 -21.45
CA SER A 325 3.58 29.07 -20.88
C SER A 325 2.07 28.76 -20.68
N GLU A 326 1.31 29.70 -20.16
CA GLU A 326 -0.15 29.54 -19.99
C GLU A 326 -0.91 29.59 -21.31
N GLN A 327 -0.52 30.52 -22.24
CA GLN A 327 -1.13 30.63 -23.57
C GLN A 327 -0.75 29.48 -24.52
N LEU A 328 0.43 28.89 -24.37
CA LEU A 328 0.85 27.74 -25.17
C LEU A 328 0.09 26.47 -24.75
N GLU A 329 -0.10 26.27 -23.46
CA GLU A 329 -0.88 25.17 -22.92
C GLU A 329 -2.35 25.26 -23.38
N GLU A 330 -2.96 26.45 -23.30
CA GLU A 330 -4.32 26.72 -23.76
C GLU A 330 -4.45 26.49 -25.28
N ARG A 331 -3.49 26.96 -26.08
CA ARG A 331 -3.48 26.76 -27.53
C ARG A 331 -3.20 25.32 -27.96
N LEU A 332 -2.31 24.59 -27.28
CA LEU A 332 -2.07 23.16 -27.58
C LEU A 332 -3.30 22.33 -27.24
N THR A 333 -4.10 22.74 -26.29
CA THR A 333 -5.36 22.08 -25.91
C THR A 333 -6.51 22.45 -26.90
N GLU A 334 -6.53 23.71 -27.42
CA GLU A 334 -7.55 24.17 -28.36
C GLU A 334 -7.26 23.80 -29.83
N MET A 335 -5.98 23.67 -30.21
CA MET A 335 -5.59 23.31 -31.56
C MET A 335 -5.65 21.81 -31.73
N SER A 336 -6.64 21.32 -32.49
CA SER A 336 -6.74 19.94 -33.02
C SER A 336 -5.58 19.62 -33.98
N LEU A 337 -4.33 19.80 -33.53
CA LEU A 337 -3.15 19.55 -34.36
C LEU A 337 -2.66 18.10 -34.11
N PRO A 338 -2.18 17.40 -35.14
CA PRO A 338 -1.59 16.05 -35.04
C PRO A 338 -0.22 16.03 -34.34
N LEU A 339 0.04 16.99 -33.47
CA LEU A 339 1.31 17.21 -32.78
C LEU A 339 1.35 16.51 -31.42
N LEU A 340 0.20 16.31 -30.80
CA LEU A 340 0.03 15.53 -29.56
C LEU A 340 -0.76 14.25 -29.85
N PRO A 341 -0.67 13.22 -29.00
CA PRO A 341 -1.55 12.07 -29.10
C PRO A 341 -3.01 12.52 -29.04
N THR A 342 -3.80 12.04 -29.96
CA THR A 342 -5.24 12.33 -29.98
C THR A 342 -5.95 11.66 -28.80
N VAL A 343 -7.12 12.20 -28.43
CA VAL A 343 -7.97 11.58 -27.36
C VAL A 343 -8.27 10.09 -27.66
N PRO A 344 -8.57 9.67 -28.91
CA PRO A 344 -8.71 8.26 -29.25
C PRO A 344 -7.46 7.42 -29.01
N GLU A 345 -6.25 7.90 -29.36
CA GLU A 345 -4.98 7.18 -29.13
C GLU A 345 -4.68 7.05 -27.64
N LEU A 346 -4.94 8.12 -26.84
CA LEU A 346 -4.84 8.07 -25.38
C LEU A 346 -5.85 7.08 -24.80
N ARG A 347 -7.07 7.00 -25.34
CA ARG A 347 -8.09 6.06 -24.91
C ARG A 347 -7.69 4.61 -25.19
N GLU A 348 -7.24 4.31 -26.40
CA GLU A 348 -6.73 2.99 -26.77
C GLU A 348 -5.60 2.55 -25.83
N LYS A 349 -4.66 3.47 -25.56
CA LYS A 349 -3.57 3.21 -24.61
C LYS A 349 -4.05 3.00 -23.17
N ALA A 350 -5.07 3.76 -22.74
CA ALA A 350 -5.67 3.59 -21.42
C ALA A 350 -6.37 2.24 -21.27
N GLU A 351 -7.08 1.78 -22.31
CA GLU A 351 -7.76 0.47 -22.35
C GLU A 351 -6.74 -0.70 -22.32
N GLU A 352 -5.53 -0.52 -22.89
CA GLU A 352 -4.44 -1.48 -22.78
C GLU A 352 -3.83 -1.53 -21.36
N MET A 353 -3.68 -0.36 -20.73
CA MET A 353 -2.93 -0.22 -19.48
C MET A 353 -3.78 -0.50 -18.24
N PHE A 354 -5.05 -0.15 -18.27
CA PHE A 354 -5.88 -0.08 -17.08
C PHE A 354 -7.16 -0.92 -17.18
N GLN A 355 -7.73 -1.23 -16.01
CA GLN A 355 -9.03 -1.86 -15.91
C GLN A 355 -10.15 -0.91 -16.36
N GLU A 356 -11.22 -1.47 -16.94
CA GLU A 356 -12.41 -0.71 -17.29
C GLU A 356 -12.97 0.06 -16.09
N SER A 357 -13.25 1.33 -16.26
CA SER A 357 -13.75 2.22 -15.22
C SER A 357 -14.70 3.28 -15.80
N PRO A 358 -15.79 3.64 -15.07
CA PRO A 358 -16.64 4.76 -15.45
C PRO A 358 -15.91 6.11 -15.56
N SER A 359 -14.71 6.23 -14.96
CA SER A 359 -13.88 7.44 -15.01
C SER A 359 -12.86 7.44 -16.16
N LEU A 360 -12.90 6.48 -17.07
CA LEU A 360 -11.88 6.37 -18.11
C LEU A 360 -11.79 7.63 -18.97
N ASP A 361 -12.94 8.22 -19.35
CA ASP A 361 -12.97 9.47 -20.13
C ASP A 361 -12.36 10.66 -19.36
N GLU A 362 -12.62 10.77 -18.06
CA GLU A 362 -12.03 11.79 -17.20
C GLU A 362 -10.51 11.61 -17.10
N ILE A 363 -10.03 10.37 -16.96
CA ILE A 363 -8.60 10.02 -16.92
C ILE A 363 -7.92 10.38 -18.23
N VAL A 364 -8.51 10.02 -19.39
CA VAL A 364 -7.97 10.30 -20.71
C VAL A 364 -7.86 11.80 -20.96
N ASN A 365 -8.92 12.57 -20.64
CA ASN A 365 -8.90 14.02 -20.79
C ASN A 365 -7.82 14.65 -19.90
N ARG A 366 -7.71 14.19 -18.66
CA ARG A 366 -6.69 14.69 -17.73
C ARG A 366 -5.27 14.33 -18.17
N ALA A 367 -5.05 13.13 -18.71
CA ALA A 367 -3.76 12.72 -19.27
C ALA A 367 -3.36 13.59 -20.47
N HIS A 368 -4.32 13.94 -21.33
CA HIS A 368 -4.08 14.84 -22.44
C HIS A 368 -3.62 16.23 -21.96
N GLU A 369 -4.28 16.80 -20.96
CA GLU A 369 -3.86 18.08 -20.34
C GLU A 369 -2.43 17.99 -19.76
N LEU A 370 -2.13 16.94 -18.99
CA LEU A 370 -0.81 16.74 -18.39
C LEU A 370 0.29 16.58 -19.46
N LEU A 371 0.00 15.85 -20.52
CA LEU A 371 0.94 15.67 -21.62
C LEU A 371 1.17 16.98 -22.38
N ALA A 372 0.11 17.76 -22.64
CA ALA A 372 0.23 19.08 -23.26
C ALA A 372 1.11 20.03 -22.44
N ALA A 373 0.89 20.06 -21.12
CA ALA A 373 1.70 20.86 -20.19
C ALA A 373 3.18 20.41 -20.17
N ALA A 374 3.42 19.10 -20.15
CA ALA A 374 4.78 18.55 -20.17
C ALA A 374 5.53 18.87 -21.48
N VAL A 375 4.86 18.75 -22.63
CA VAL A 375 5.43 19.12 -23.93
C VAL A 375 5.72 20.63 -24.00
N ALA A 376 4.78 21.47 -23.55
CA ALA A 376 4.96 22.91 -23.50
C ALA A 376 6.18 23.31 -22.63
N ALA A 377 6.30 22.74 -21.43
CA ALA A 377 7.42 22.98 -20.53
C ALA A 377 8.76 22.55 -21.15
N HIS A 378 8.80 21.40 -21.84
CA HIS A 378 10.01 20.92 -22.53
C HIS A 378 10.42 21.83 -23.69
N VAL A 379 9.48 22.30 -24.50
CA VAL A 379 9.74 23.25 -25.60
C VAL A 379 10.31 24.55 -25.06
N CYS A 380 9.72 25.11 -23.99
CA CYS A 380 10.18 26.37 -23.39
C CYS A 380 11.57 26.24 -22.74
N SER A 381 11.85 25.14 -22.02
CA SER A 381 13.13 24.92 -21.34
C SER A 381 14.31 24.80 -22.31
N THR A 382 14.11 24.13 -23.45
CA THR A 382 15.13 23.96 -24.49
C THR A 382 15.33 25.19 -25.35
N ALA A 383 14.31 26.07 -25.48
CA ALA A 383 14.47 27.37 -26.12
C ALA A 383 15.33 28.32 -25.27
N ALA A 384 15.20 28.27 -23.94
CA ALA A 384 15.99 29.09 -23.00
C ALA A 384 17.45 28.61 -22.86
N ALA A 385 17.76 27.34 -23.15
CA ALA A 385 19.12 26.78 -23.09
C ALA A 385 19.92 26.98 -24.39
N GLY A 386 19.29 27.38 -25.50
CA GLY A 386 19.89 27.64 -26.79
C GLY A 386 20.24 29.12 -27.07
N THR A 387 19.93 30.03 -26.13
CA THR A 387 20.33 31.44 -26.09
C THR A 387 21.45 31.66 -25.09
#